data_8aa4989a43bf91a89b555ef890131522
#
_entry.id   8aa4989a43bf91a89b555ef890131522
#
_cell.length_a   1.000
_cell.length_b   1.000
_cell.length_c   1.000
_cell.angle_alpha   90.00
_cell.angle_beta   90.00
_cell.angle_gamma   90.00
#
_symmetry.space_group_name_H-M   'P 1'
#
loop_
_entity.id
_entity.type
_entity.pdbx_description
1 polymer ?
#
loop_
_entity_poly.entity_id
_entity_poly.type
_entity_poly.pdbx_seq_one_letter_code
_entity_poly.pdbx_strand_id
1 'polypeptide(L)'
;QRQAEEAQKAWQAKLDGYGKAKADLKVRDFDDAEHTVWQALNVTQQGILLDALDNPALMVVALGKNPKELARLAAIQKPTQFLRELSRIEDTKLKVTPRTKPPAPERSLPAGTAPVSGTSDSTLERLREDAARTGDMTKVIRYKQQLKAKARA
;
A
#
# COMPACT_ATOMS: atom_id res chain seq x y z
N GLN A 1 -20.54 39.91 -15.43
CA GLN A 1 -19.14 40.34 -15.27
C GLN A 1 -18.52 39.70 -14.00
N ARG A 2 -19.16 39.79 -12.82
CA ARG A 2 -18.63 39.20 -11.56
C ARG A 2 -18.39 37.68 -11.64
N GLN A 3 -19.31 36.93 -12.25
CA GLN A 3 -19.14 35.46 -12.42
C GLN A 3 -17.98 35.09 -13.32
N ALA A 4 -17.72 35.89 -14.36
CA ALA A 4 -16.59 35.68 -15.26
C ALA A 4 -15.25 35.96 -14.54
N GLU A 5 -15.22 37.03 -13.74
CA GLU A 5 -14.03 37.37 -12.92
C GLU A 5 -13.75 36.33 -11.85
N GLU A 6 -14.79 35.81 -11.17
CA GLU A 6 -14.65 34.75 -10.19
C GLU A 6 -14.16 33.43 -10.82
N ALA A 7 -14.71 33.06 -11.97
CA ALA A 7 -14.26 31.89 -12.72
C ALA A 7 -12.80 32.04 -13.18
N GLN A 8 -12.40 33.23 -13.60
CA GLN A 8 -11.02 33.49 -14.01
C GLN A 8 -10.07 33.45 -12.84
N LYS A 9 -10.43 34.01 -11.67
CA LYS A 9 -9.63 33.92 -10.46
C LYS A 9 -9.51 32.47 -9.96
N ALA A 10 -10.60 31.71 -10.00
CA ALA A 10 -10.60 30.29 -9.62
C ALA A 10 -9.69 29.47 -10.55
N TRP A 11 -9.72 29.74 -11.82
CA TRP A 11 -8.84 29.09 -12.80
C TRP A 11 -7.36 29.44 -12.57
N GLN A 12 -7.06 30.72 -12.34
CA GLN A 12 -5.73 31.17 -11.99
C GLN A 12 -5.20 30.45 -10.73
N ALA A 13 -6.02 30.37 -9.69
CA ALA A 13 -5.65 29.67 -8.47
C ALA A 13 -5.33 28.18 -8.69
N LYS A 14 -6.04 27.52 -9.62
CA LYS A 14 -5.76 26.12 -10.01
C LYS A 14 -4.43 25.99 -10.74
N LEU A 15 -4.13 26.89 -11.66
CA LEU A 15 -2.85 26.92 -12.37
C LEU A 15 -1.68 27.19 -11.41
N ASP A 16 -1.85 28.09 -10.45
CA ASP A 16 -0.85 28.36 -9.41
C ASP A 16 -0.65 27.14 -8.49
N GLY A 17 -1.74 26.47 -8.13
CA GLY A 17 -1.71 25.22 -7.38
C GLY A 17 -0.97 24.11 -8.12
N TYR A 18 -1.22 23.97 -9.40
CA TYR A 18 -0.53 23.04 -10.27
C TYR A 18 0.98 23.33 -10.34
N GLY A 19 1.37 24.59 -10.52
CA GLY A 19 2.76 25.01 -10.53
C GLY A 19 3.50 24.69 -9.23
N LYS A 20 2.83 24.89 -8.09
CA LYS A 20 3.38 24.52 -6.76
C LYS A 20 3.52 23.01 -6.63
N ALA A 21 2.49 22.25 -6.97
CA ALA A 21 2.53 20.78 -6.93
C ALA A 21 3.63 20.22 -7.84
N LYS A 22 3.83 20.80 -9.02
CA LYS A 22 4.93 20.49 -9.94
C LYS A 22 6.29 20.67 -9.26
N ALA A 23 6.49 21.81 -8.60
CA ALA A 23 7.73 22.12 -7.90
C ALA A 23 8.00 21.17 -6.71
N ASP A 24 6.95 20.81 -5.96
CA ASP A 24 7.04 19.92 -4.79
C ASP A 24 7.37 18.47 -5.15
N LEU A 25 6.90 17.99 -6.30
CA LEU A 25 7.14 16.62 -6.75
C LEU A 25 8.62 16.31 -7.06
N LYS A 26 9.43 17.30 -7.42
CA LYS A 26 10.87 17.18 -7.71
C LYS A 26 11.24 16.00 -8.63
N VAL A 27 10.37 15.68 -9.58
CA VAL A 27 10.59 14.61 -10.54
C VAL A 27 11.45 15.15 -11.68
N ARG A 28 12.59 14.52 -11.97
CA ARG A 28 13.53 14.98 -12.99
C ARG A 28 12.92 15.02 -14.39
N ASP A 29 12.07 14.03 -14.69
CA ASP A 29 11.47 13.85 -16.02
C ASP A 29 10.06 14.44 -16.08
N PHE A 30 9.73 15.39 -15.20
CA PHE A 30 8.38 15.97 -15.15
C PHE A 30 8.03 16.70 -16.45
N ASP A 31 8.95 17.51 -16.95
CA ASP A 31 8.72 18.31 -18.15
C ASP A 31 8.51 17.44 -19.38
N ASP A 32 9.23 16.33 -19.49
CA ASP A 32 9.06 15.36 -20.58
C ASP A 32 7.72 14.63 -20.48
N ALA A 33 7.33 14.23 -19.27
CA ALA A 33 6.04 13.63 -19.00
C ALA A 33 4.89 14.60 -19.30
N GLU A 34 5.02 15.84 -18.84
CA GLU A 34 4.06 16.91 -19.08
C GLU A 34 3.90 17.18 -20.59
N HIS A 35 4.99 17.33 -21.30
CA HIS A 35 4.98 17.54 -22.75
C HIS A 35 4.28 16.39 -23.48
N THR A 36 4.58 15.16 -23.13
CA THR A 36 3.96 13.97 -23.71
C THR A 36 2.46 13.94 -23.46
N VAL A 37 2.03 14.26 -22.26
CA VAL A 37 0.61 14.29 -21.88
C VAL A 37 -0.13 15.41 -22.62
N TRP A 38 0.45 16.61 -22.67
CA TRP A 38 -0.16 17.74 -23.35
C TRP A 38 -0.27 17.56 -24.86
N GLN A 39 0.67 16.87 -25.48
CA GLN A 39 0.58 16.52 -26.90
C GLN A 39 -0.48 15.46 -27.20
N ALA A 40 -0.68 14.52 -26.30
CA ALA A 40 -1.64 13.42 -26.50
C ALA A 40 -3.10 13.85 -26.24
N LEU A 41 -3.31 14.76 -25.29
CA LEU A 41 -4.64 15.20 -24.86
C LEU A 41 -5.07 16.47 -25.61
N ASN A 42 -6.37 16.54 -25.95
CA ASN A 42 -6.95 17.77 -26.52
C ASN A 42 -7.19 18.82 -25.43
N VAL A 43 -7.45 20.06 -25.83
CA VAL A 43 -7.64 21.21 -24.92
C VAL A 43 -8.74 20.94 -23.86
N THR A 44 -9.84 20.34 -24.26
CA THR A 44 -10.94 19.99 -23.35
C THR A 44 -10.50 18.97 -22.31
N GLN A 45 -9.78 17.94 -22.72
CA GLN A 45 -9.23 16.90 -21.83
C GLN A 45 -8.19 17.48 -20.85
N GLN A 46 -7.35 18.37 -21.34
CA GLN A 46 -6.39 19.10 -20.50
C GLN A 46 -7.09 19.94 -19.45
N GLY A 47 -8.14 20.66 -19.83
CA GLY A 47 -8.96 21.43 -18.91
C GLY A 47 -9.62 20.58 -17.82
N ILE A 48 -10.19 19.44 -18.21
CA ILE A 48 -10.80 18.50 -17.26
C ILE A 48 -9.74 17.93 -16.28
N LEU A 49 -8.56 17.59 -16.78
CA LEU A 49 -7.47 17.08 -15.97
C LEU A 49 -7.04 18.08 -14.89
N LEU A 50 -6.93 19.35 -15.24
CA LEU A 50 -6.56 20.40 -14.30
C LEU A 50 -7.67 20.78 -13.33
N ASP A 51 -8.93 20.68 -13.77
CA ASP A 51 -10.09 21.12 -13.01
C ASP A 51 -10.62 20.09 -12.03
N ALA A 52 -10.67 18.83 -12.45
CA ALA A 52 -11.39 17.79 -11.76
C ALA A 52 -10.54 16.98 -10.75
N LEU A 53 -9.22 17.02 -10.86
CA LEU A 53 -8.33 16.22 -10.03
C LEU A 53 -7.79 17.01 -8.84
N ASP A 54 -7.63 16.32 -7.71
CA ASP A 54 -7.01 16.88 -6.52
C ASP A 54 -5.49 17.10 -6.72
N ASN A 55 -4.82 16.19 -7.43
CA ASN A 55 -3.40 16.26 -7.74
C ASN A 55 -3.12 16.06 -9.24
N PRO A 56 -3.40 17.09 -10.08
CA PRO A 56 -3.19 16.97 -11.52
C PRO A 56 -1.71 16.75 -11.90
N ALA A 57 -0.78 17.33 -11.16
CA ALA A 57 0.66 17.14 -11.39
C ALA A 57 1.11 15.69 -11.24
N LEU A 58 0.61 15.01 -10.22
CA LEU A 58 0.90 13.58 -10.00
C LEU A 58 0.28 12.71 -11.10
N MET A 59 -0.92 13.07 -11.57
CA MET A 59 -1.57 12.38 -12.70
C MET A 59 -0.77 12.53 -13.99
N VAL A 60 -0.25 13.71 -14.27
CA VAL A 60 0.61 13.97 -15.42
C VAL A 60 1.85 13.07 -15.41
N VAL A 61 2.51 12.94 -14.26
CA VAL A 61 3.67 12.03 -14.11
C VAL A 61 3.26 10.58 -14.34
N ALA A 62 2.15 10.16 -13.75
CA ALA A 62 1.65 8.79 -13.88
C ALA A 62 1.31 8.43 -15.33
N LEU A 63 0.66 9.33 -16.04
CA LEU A 63 0.29 9.16 -17.46
C LEU A 63 1.52 9.23 -18.38
N GLY A 64 2.46 10.12 -18.11
CA GLY A 64 3.69 10.22 -18.88
C GLY A 64 4.55 8.96 -18.79
N LYS A 65 4.52 8.26 -17.65
CA LYS A 65 5.19 6.97 -17.45
C LYS A 65 4.41 5.77 -18.01
N ASN A 66 3.14 5.94 -18.31
CA ASN A 66 2.25 4.90 -18.83
C ASN A 66 1.64 5.29 -20.18
N PRO A 67 2.40 5.21 -21.27
CA PRO A 67 1.92 5.64 -22.59
C PRO A 67 0.68 4.88 -23.07
N LYS A 68 0.49 3.64 -22.63
CA LYS A 68 -0.69 2.84 -22.94
C LYS A 68 -1.97 3.41 -22.33
N GLU A 69 -1.91 3.81 -21.07
CA GLU A 69 -3.04 4.45 -20.38
C GLU A 69 -3.32 5.84 -20.96
N LEU A 70 -2.28 6.59 -21.27
CA LEU A 70 -2.40 7.89 -21.91
C LEU A 70 -3.08 7.78 -23.28
N ALA A 71 -2.68 6.83 -24.12
CA ALA A 71 -3.31 6.61 -25.42
C ALA A 71 -4.78 6.17 -25.27
N ARG A 72 -5.08 5.35 -24.29
CA ARG A 72 -6.45 4.92 -23.98
C ARG A 72 -7.32 6.12 -23.57
N LEU A 73 -6.82 6.99 -22.72
CA LEU A 73 -7.52 8.19 -22.28
C LEU A 73 -7.72 9.19 -23.44
N ALA A 74 -6.68 9.42 -24.23
CA ALA A 74 -6.73 10.31 -25.37
C ALA A 74 -7.78 9.89 -26.43
N ALA A 75 -8.01 8.58 -26.55
CA ALA A 75 -9.04 8.03 -27.46
C ALA A 75 -10.47 8.30 -27.00
N ILE A 76 -10.69 8.68 -25.74
CA ILE A 76 -12.02 8.95 -25.19
C ILE A 76 -12.45 10.37 -25.61
N GLN A 77 -13.44 10.44 -26.49
CA GLN A 77 -13.91 11.73 -26.97
C GLN A 77 -14.99 12.37 -26.08
N LYS A 78 -15.71 11.56 -25.32
CA LYS A 78 -16.78 12.09 -24.45
C LYS A 78 -16.19 12.61 -23.13
N PRO A 79 -16.38 13.92 -22.81
CA PRO A 79 -15.81 14.52 -21.60
C PRO A 79 -16.21 13.81 -20.31
N THR A 80 -17.44 13.32 -20.19
CA THR A 80 -17.93 12.62 -19.01
C THR A 80 -17.32 11.23 -18.82
N GLN A 81 -17.03 10.52 -19.91
CA GLN A 81 -16.30 9.25 -19.86
C GLN A 81 -14.83 9.47 -19.52
N PHE A 82 -14.22 10.48 -20.09
CA PHE A 82 -12.85 10.88 -19.81
C PHE A 82 -12.67 11.19 -18.31
N LEU A 83 -13.57 12.01 -17.76
CA LEU A 83 -13.58 12.34 -16.33
C LEU A 83 -13.70 11.09 -15.46
N ARG A 84 -14.59 10.17 -15.80
CA ARG A 84 -14.80 8.91 -15.06
C ARG A 84 -13.54 8.04 -15.05
N GLU A 85 -12.90 7.89 -16.19
CA GLU A 85 -11.65 7.11 -16.29
C GLU A 85 -10.48 7.79 -15.55
N LEU A 86 -10.40 9.14 -15.60
CA LEU A 86 -9.43 9.88 -14.80
C LEU A 86 -9.63 9.65 -13.30
N SER A 87 -10.85 9.80 -12.80
CA SER A 87 -11.17 9.57 -11.40
C SER A 87 -10.86 8.15 -10.98
N ARG A 88 -11.13 7.17 -11.85
CA ARG A 88 -10.78 5.77 -11.59
C ARG A 88 -9.28 5.55 -11.48
N ILE A 89 -8.48 6.17 -12.32
CA ILE A 89 -7.01 6.11 -12.26
C ILE A 89 -6.51 6.78 -10.99
N GLU A 90 -7.06 7.94 -10.63
CA GLU A 90 -6.72 8.63 -9.39
C GLU A 90 -6.99 7.75 -8.18
N ASP A 91 -8.16 7.14 -8.09
CA ASP A 91 -8.54 6.28 -6.96
C ASP A 91 -7.74 4.98 -6.88
N THR A 92 -7.39 4.38 -8.00
CA THR A 92 -6.73 3.07 -8.01
C THR A 92 -5.20 3.14 -8.00
N LYS A 93 -4.62 4.14 -8.67
CA LYS A 93 -3.16 4.22 -8.88
C LYS A 93 -2.48 5.32 -8.07
N LEU A 94 -3.19 6.40 -7.79
CA LEU A 94 -2.61 7.58 -7.13
C LEU A 94 -2.95 7.65 -5.64
N LYS A 95 -4.14 7.23 -5.25
CA LYS A 95 -4.40 6.94 -3.84
C LYS A 95 -3.69 5.63 -3.52
N VAL A 96 -2.42 5.75 -3.18
CA VAL A 96 -1.74 4.70 -2.44
C VAL A 96 -2.46 4.64 -1.10
N THR A 97 -3.49 3.82 -1.02
CA THR A 97 -3.87 3.28 0.29
C THR A 97 -2.57 2.73 0.85
N PRO A 98 -2.09 3.23 2.01
CA PRO A 98 -1.01 2.55 2.65
C PRO A 98 -1.46 1.11 2.69
N ARG A 99 -0.75 0.21 2.00
CA ARG A 99 -0.91 -1.21 2.23
C ARG A 99 -0.75 -1.30 3.72
N THR A 100 -1.86 -1.45 4.43
CA THR A 100 -1.83 -2.01 5.76
C THR A 100 -1.01 -3.25 5.54
N LYS A 101 0.25 -3.17 5.94
CA LYS A 101 1.17 -4.30 5.98
C LYS A 101 0.29 -5.41 6.50
N PRO A 102 0.01 -6.49 5.74
CA PRO A 102 -0.86 -7.54 6.25
C PRO A 102 -0.34 -7.79 7.65
N PRO A 103 -1.21 -7.78 8.69
CA PRO A 103 -0.75 -7.91 10.06
C PRO A 103 0.25 -9.03 10.00
N ALA A 104 1.48 -8.74 10.42
CA ALA A 104 2.59 -9.68 10.35
C ALA A 104 1.95 -10.97 10.85
N PRO A 105 1.96 -12.08 10.07
CA PRO A 105 1.20 -13.25 10.43
C PRO A 105 1.44 -13.40 11.91
N GLU A 106 0.37 -13.26 12.69
CA GLU A 106 0.48 -13.40 14.13
C GLU A 106 1.39 -14.59 14.22
N ARG A 107 2.60 -14.39 14.76
CA ARG A 107 3.40 -15.55 15.11
C ARG A 107 2.40 -16.34 15.92
N SER A 108 1.73 -17.27 15.24
CA SER A 108 1.10 -18.34 15.95
C SER A 108 2.26 -18.85 16.77
N LEU A 109 2.30 -18.38 18.02
CA LEU A 109 3.13 -19.02 19.01
C LEU A 109 2.69 -20.46 18.83
N PRO A 110 3.56 -21.34 18.31
CA PRO A 110 3.21 -22.72 18.31
C PRO A 110 2.90 -23.00 19.75
N ALA A 111 1.64 -23.35 20.00
CA ALA A 111 1.18 -23.62 21.33
C ALA A 111 2.24 -24.53 21.97
N GLY A 112 3.06 -23.96 22.88
CA GLY A 112 3.95 -24.73 23.73
C GLY A 112 5.14 -25.42 23.06
N THR A 113 5.76 -24.89 22.01
CA THR A 113 7.16 -25.23 21.81
C THR A 113 8.00 -24.27 22.64
N ALA A 114 8.21 -24.64 23.87
CA ALA A 114 9.44 -24.31 24.55
C ALA A 114 10.60 -24.47 23.54
N PRO A 115 11.64 -23.59 23.60
CA PRO A 115 12.79 -23.73 22.71
C PRO A 115 13.26 -25.16 22.80
N VAL A 116 13.19 -25.85 21.67
CA VAL A 116 13.81 -27.17 21.55
C VAL A 116 15.30 -26.90 21.48
N SER A 117 15.87 -26.69 22.65
CA SER A 117 17.26 -26.97 22.85
C SER A 117 17.39 -28.49 22.74
N GLY A 118 17.82 -28.91 21.58
CA GLY A 118 18.27 -30.21 21.18
C GLY A 118 17.90 -31.42 22.05
N THR A 119 17.34 -32.40 21.38
CA THR A 119 16.89 -33.69 21.89
C THR A 119 15.51 -33.65 22.55
N SER A 120 14.51 -33.95 21.72
CA SER A 120 13.21 -34.36 22.25
C SER A 120 13.45 -35.53 23.22
N ASP A 121 13.29 -35.24 24.49
CA ASP A 121 13.46 -36.26 25.51
C ASP A 121 12.23 -37.17 25.44
N SER A 122 12.33 -38.21 24.63
CA SER A 122 11.26 -39.18 24.39
C SER A 122 10.74 -39.79 25.69
N THR A 123 11.58 -39.79 26.72
CA THR A 123 11.22 -40.24 28.06
C THR A 123 10.24 -39.28 28.74
N LEU A 124 10.44 -37.98 28.59
CA LEU A 124 9.53 -36.96 29.13
C LEU A 124 8.15 -37.01 28.45
N GLU A 125 8.11 -37.21 27.14
CA GLU A 125 6.86 -37.33 26.41
C GLU A 125 6.06 -38.56 26.82
N ARG A 126 6.70 -39.72 26.95
CA ARG A 126 6.05 -40.93 27.45
C ARG A 126 5.48 -40.72 28.85
N LEU A 127 6.23 -40.08 29.74
CA LEU A 127 5.76 -39.79 31.08
C LEU A 127 4.58 -38.82 31.11
N ARG A 128 4.52 -37.90 30.17
CA ARG A 128 3.36 -37.00 30.00
C ARG A 128 2.12 -37.74 29.48
N GLU A 129 2.29 -38.62 28.51
CA GLU A 129 1.20 -39.44 27.98
C GLU A 129 0.65 -40.39 29.08
N ASP A 130 1.53 -41.03 29.86
CA ASP A 130 1.11 -41.82 31.01
C ASP A 130 0.36 -40.99 32.05
N ALA A 131 0.86 -39.79 32.35
CA ALA A 131 0.22 -38.87 33.28
C ALA A 131 -1.16 -38.42 32.78
N ALA A 132 -1.31 -38.17 31.48
CA ALA A 132 -2.59 -37.80 30.87
C ALA A 132 -3.62 -38.96 30.96
N ARG A 133 -3.15 -40.19 30.87
CA ARG A 133 -3.99 -41.39 30.95
C ARG A 133 -4.35 -41.78 32.38
N THR A 134 -3.42 -41.65 33.32
CA THR A 134 -3.59 -42.08 34.70
C THR A 134 -3.94 -40.95 35.69
N GLY A 135 -3.80 -39.71 35.28
CA GLY A 135 -3.99 -38.53 36.13
C GLY A 135 -2.86 -38.26 37.13
N ASP A 136 -1.79 -39.05 37.08
CA ASP A 136 -0.66 -38.95 38.05
C ASP A 136 0.55 -38.22 37.43
N MET A 137 0.73 -36.97 37.80
CA MET A 137 1.83 -36.13 37.39
C MET A 137 3.13 -36.31 38.17
N THR A 138 3.14 -37.15 39.18
CA THR A 138 4.27 -37.33 40.11
C THR A 138 5.55 -37.72 39.38
N LYS A 139 5.44 -38.67 38.45
CA LYS A 139 6.57 -39.13 37.62
C LYS A 139 7.16 -38.06 36.73
N VAL A 140 6.30 -37.21 36.14
CA VAL A 140 6.72 -36.09 35.29
C VAL A 140 7.47 -35.05 36.12
N ILE A 141 6.97 -34.73 37.30
CA ILE A 141 7.58 -33.75 38.19
C ILE A 141 8.95 -34.23 38.67
N ARG A 142 9.04 -35.50 39.09
CA ARG A 142 10.30 -36.11 39.53
C ARG A 142 11.35 -36.14 38.43
N TYR A 143 10.95 -36.46 37.21
CA TYR A 143 11.87 -36.51 36.07
C TYR A 143 12.36 -35.09 35.69
N LYS A 144 11.49 -34.09 35.71
CA LYS A 144 11.88 -32.68 35.50
C LYS A 144 12.87 -32.20 36.58
N GLN A 145 12.68 -32.59 37.83
CA GLN A 145 13.61 -32.25 38.93
C GLN A 145 14.99 -32.88 38.70
N GLN A 146 15.04 -34.14 38.24
CA GLN A 146 16.30 -34.81 37.90
C GLN A 146 17.04 -34.14 36.74
N LEU A 147 16.31 -33.73 35.68
CA LEU A 147 16.89 -32.97 34.56
C LEU A 147 17.45 -31.63 35.02
N LYS A 148 16.74 -30.93 35.89
CA LYS A 148 17.16 -29.64 36.44
C LYS A 148 18.39 -29.78 37.35
N ALA A 149 18.49 -30.86 38.10
CA ALA A 149 19.66 -31.20 38.94
C ALA A 149 20.88 -31.51 38.08
N LYS A 150 20.70 -32.28 36.98
CA LYS A 150 21.81 -32.59 36.04
C LYS A 150 22.30 -31.34 35.29
N ALA A 151 21.42 -30.38 34.99
CA ALA A 151 21.81 -29.15 34.32
C ALA A 151 22.59 -28.18 35.24
N ARG A 152 22.56 -28.38 36.56
CA ARG A 152 23.28 -27.58 37.56
C ARG A 152 24.61 -28.20 38.02
N ALA A 153 24.87 -29.41 37.62
CA ALA A 153 26.13 -30.12 37.98
C ALA A 153 27.29 -29.70 37.05
#